data_7f4865525d556a387d1ed16d6ff4ebe1
#
_entry.id   7f4865525d556a387d1ed16d6ff4ebe1
#
_cell.length_a   1.000
_cell.length_b   1.000
_cell.length_c   1.000
_cell.angle_alpha   90.00
_cell.angle_beta   90.00
_cell.angle_gamma   90.00
#
_symmetry.space_group_name_H-M   'P 1'
#
loop_
_entity.id
_entity.type
_entity.pdbx_description
1 polymer ?
#
loop_
_entity_poly.entity_id
_entity_poly.type
_entity_poly.pdbx_seq_one_letter_code
_entity_poly.pdbx_strand_id
1 'polypeptide(L)'
;MKVRKAIIPAAGLGSRFLPATKAQPKEMLPIVDKPTIQYIIEEAVASGIEEILIITGRNKKSIEDHFDKSIELELELEKSGKMEMLEMVRNISDMVDIHYIRQKEPKGLGHAIHCAKSFVGDEPFAVMLGDDVVDNDVPCLKQLMDCYNEYKTTILGVQEVAPENVNKYGIVNGIHIEDKVYKVKDLVEKPSIEEAPSNIAILGRYIITPKIFEILENTKPGKGGEIQLTDALKTLVENEAMYAYNFNGRRYDVGDKLGFLQATVEMALKREGLRDDFIKYLETKPWENK
;
A
#
# COMPACT_ATOMS: atom_id res chain seq x y z
N MET A 1 7.26 7.64 -20.61
CA MET A 1 8.04 6.55 -20.00
C MET A 1 7.07 5.55 -19.39
N LYS A 2 7.47 4.26 -19.28
CA LYS A 2 6.69 3.21 -18.61
C LYS A 2 6.97 3.27 -17.10
N VAL A 3 5.96 3.03 -16.26
CA VAL A 3 6.15 2.83 -14.83
C VAL A 3 6.68 1.41 -14.61
N ARG A 4 7.90 1.26 -14.11
CA ARG A 4 8.58 -0.03 -13.89
C ARG A 4 8.96 -0.27 -12.43
N LYS A 5 9.06 0.80 -11.66
CA LYS A 5 9.53 0.79 -10.27
C LYS A 5 8.40 1.09 -9.30
N ALA A 6 8.37 0.37 -8.19
CA ALA A 6 7.46 0.65 -7.08
C ALA A 6 8.22 0.89 -5.78
N ILE A 7 7.69 1.77 -4.94
CA ILE A 7 8.19 2.07 -3.61
C ILE A 7 7.14 1.65 -2.59
N ILE A 8 7.55 0.85 -1.60
CA ILE A 8 6.68 0.42 -0.51
C ILE A 8 7.24 0.97 0.81
N PRO A 9 6.66 2.04 1.36
CA PRO A 9 7.03 2.55 2.68
C PRO A 9 6.58 1.58 3.78
N ALA A 10 7.55 1.01 4.51
CA ALA A 10 7.35 0.06 5.60
C ALA A 10 8.12 0.43 6.88
N ALA A 11 8.46 1.73 7.06
CA ALA A 11 9.26 2.19 8.19
C ALA A 11 8.44 2.55 9.45
N GLY A 12 7.11 2.55 9.36
CA GLY A 12 6.21 2.93 10.46
C GLY A 12 6.30 2.02 11.69
N LEU A 13 6.05 2.57 12.88
CA LEU A 13 6.17 1.85 14.17
C LEU A 13 5.06 0.82 14.42
N GLY A 14 3.92 0.92 13.73
CA GLY A 14 2.80 -0.02 13.90
C GLY A 14 2.10 0.05 15.25
N SER A 15 2.11 1.19 15.94
CA SER A 15 1.62 1.35 17.32
C SER A 15 0.15 0.97 17.53
N ARG A 16 -0.68 1.02 16.48
CA ARG A 16 -2.11 0.62 16.54
C ARG A 16 -2.31 -0.86 16.86
N PHE A 17 -1.30 -1.71 16.53
CA PHE A 17 -1.34 -3.15 16.75
C PHE A 17 -0.50 -3.63 17.95
N LEU A 18 -0.08 -2.71 18.82
CA LEU A 18 0.53 -3.15 20.08
C LEU A 18 -0.46 -4.01 20.89
N PRO A 19 0.01 -5.09 21.54
CA PRO A 19 1.42 -5.48 21.75
C PRO A 19 2.04 -6.30 20.61
N ALA A 20 1.29 -6.81 19.60
CA ALA A 20 1.80 -7.68 18.54
C ALA A 20 3.00 -7.06 17.80
N THR A 21 2.91 -5.77 17.49
CA THR A 21 3.95 -5.05 16.74
C THR A 21 5.13 -4.56 17.58
N LYS A 22 5.25 -4.99 18.84
CA LYS A 22 6.44 -4.73 19.66
C LYS A 22 7.71 -5.37 19.06
N ALA A 23 7.57 -6.57 18.51
CA ALA A 23 8.66 -7.34 17.92
C ALA A 23 8.44 -7.69 16.44
N GLN A 24 7.21 -7.57 15.95
CA GLN A 24 6.80 -7.93 14.59
C GLN A 24 6.40 -6.68 13.81
N PRO A 25 6.90 -6.44 12.59
CA PRO A 25 6.37 -5.40 11.72
C PRO A 25 4.88 -5.57 11.46
N LYS A 26 4.11 -4.48 11.43
CA LYS A 26 2.68 -4.54 11.08
C LYS A 26 2.46 -5.14 9.69
N GLU A 27 3.38 -4.91 8.79
CA GLU A 27 3.37 -5.39 7.41
C GLU A 27 3.55 -6.93 7.33
N MET A 28 4.04 -7.56 8.41
CA MET A 28 4.19 -9.01 8.54
C MET A 28 3.03 -9.68 9.30
N LEU A 29 2.03 -8.92 9.74
CA LEU A 29 0.81 -9.51 10.30
C LEU A 29 0.08 -10.30 9.21
N PRO A 30 -0.27 -11.58 9.45
CA PRO A 30 -0.82 -12.43 8.41
C PRO A 30 -2.33 -12.24 8.24
N ILE A 31 -2.76 -12.01 7.02
CA ILE A 31 -4.16 -12.19 6.62
C ILE A 31 -4.32 -13.67 6.27
N VAL A 32 -4.98 -14.42 7.14
CA VAL A 32 -4.99 -15.89 7.18
C VAL A 32 -3.59 -16.43 7.46
N ASP A 33 -2.77 -16.70 6.45
CA ASP A 33 -1.40 -17.25 6.56
C ASP A 33 -0.39 -16.52 5.67
N LYS A 34 -0.82 -15.48 4.94
CA LYS A 34 0.02 -14.69 4.06
C LYS A 34 0.27 -13.32 4.68
N PRO A 35 1.55 -12.88 4.86
CA PRO A 35 1.84 -11.55 5.36
C PRO A 35 1.21 -10.44 4.52
N THR A 36 0.73 -9.38 5.16
CA THR A 36 0.07 -8.25 4.49
C THR A 36 0.92 -7.69 3.35
N ILE A 37 2.23 -7.51 3.57
CA ILE A 37 3.13 -6.94 2.55
C ILE A 37 3.23 -7.81 1.29
N GLN A 38 3.05 -9.12 1.40
CA GLN A 38 3.08 -10.02 0.24
C GLN A 38 1.92 -9.74 -0.72
N TYR A 39 0.71 -9.42 -0.22
CA TYR A 39 -0.41 -9.00 -1.08
C TYR A 39 -0.06 -7.74 -1.88
N ILE A 40 0.65 -6.79 -1.27
CA ILE A 40 1.06 -5.54 -1.93
C ILE A 40 2.08 -5.82 -3.04
N ILE A 41 3.05 -6.70 -2.78
CA ILE A 41 4.08 -7.07 -3.75
C ILE A 41 3.47 -7.89 -4.89
N GLU A 42 2.59 -8.85 -4.60
CA GLU A 42 1.85 -9.61 -5.62
C GLU A 42 1.04 -8.69 -6.54
N GLU A 43 0.38 -7.67 -5.98
CA GLU A 43 -0.33 -6.65 -6.77
C GLU A 43 0.62 -5.88 -7.68
N ALA A 44 1.80 -5.48 -7.18
CA ALA A 44 2.81 -4.78 -7.96
C ALA A 44 3.30 -5.64 -9.14
N VAL A 45 3.64 -6.89 -8.89
CA VAL A 45 4.09 -7.86 -9.90
C VAL A 45 3.00 -8.11 -10.95
N ALA A 46 1.76 -8.35 -10.52
CA ALA A 46 0.61 -8.55 -11.41
C ALA A 46 0.29 -7.29 -12.25
N SER A 47 0.72 -6.12 -11.81
CA SER A 47 0.61 -4.85 -12.54
C SER A 47 1.74 -4.63 -13.55
N GLY A 48 2.80 -5.46 -13.52
CA GLY A 48 3.96 -5.37 -14.42
C GLY A 48 5.08 -4.48 -13.90
N ILE A 49 5.21 -4.31 -12.59
CA ILE A 49 6.38 -3.72 -11.92
C ILE A 49 7.56 -4.68 -12.03
N GLU A 50 8.73 -4.15 -12.32
CA GLU A 50 9.96 -4.88 -12.57
C GLU A 50 10.93 -4.83 -11.38
N GLU A 51 10.92 -3.73 -10.62
CA GLU A 51 11.80 -3.51 -9.47
C GLU A 51 11.01 -2.88 -8.31
N ILE A 52 11.20 -3.39 -7.10
CA ILE A 52 10.54 -2.87 -5.90
C ILE A 52 11.58 -2.38 -4.90
N LEU A 53 11.39 -1.19 -4.36
CA LEU A 53 12.13 -0.67 -3.22
C LEU A 53 11.25 -0.65 -1.98
N ILE A 54 11.64 -1.42 -0.96
CA ILE A 54 11.00 -1.35 0.35
C ILE A 54 11.81 -0.39 1.24
N ILE A 55 11.12 0.64 1.75
CA ILE A 55 11.73 1.59 2.68
C ILE A 55 11.49 1.09 4.09
N THR A 56 12.52 0.50 4.69
CA THR A 56 12.45 -0.13 6.02
C THR A 56 12.83 0.84 7.14
N GLY A 57 12.44 0.49 8.36
CA GLY A 57 12.85 1.15 9.59
C GLY A 57 13.67 0.22 10.49
N ARG A 58 13.78 0.60 11.76
CA ARG A 58 14.37 -0.28 12.78
C ARG A 58 13.42 -1.47 13.06
N ASN A 59 13.98 -2.66 13.30
CA ASN A 59 13.23 -3.88 13.63
C ASN A 59 12.31 -4.38 12.50
N LYS A 60 12.71 -4.22 11.23
CA LYS A 60 11.94 -4.67 10.06
C LYS A 60 12.58 -5.86 9.33
N LYS A 61 13.58 -6.53 9.96
CA LYS A 61 14.35 -7.61 9.34
C LYS A 61 13.49 -8.77 8.84
N SER A 62 12.40 -9.10 9.52
CA SER A 62 11.48 -10.16 9.08
C SER A 62 10.81 -9.90 7.72
N ILE A 63 10.78 -8.65 7.24
CA ILE A 63 10.34 -8.34 5.88
C ILE A 63 11.40 -8.81 4.88
N GLU A 64 12.68 -8.53 5.16
CA GLU A 64 13.81 -8.95 4.35
C GLU A 64 13.88 -10.48 4.34
N ASP A 65 13.89 -11.11 5.52
CA ASP A 65 13.94 -12.58 5.68
C ASP A 65 12.79 -13.32 4.98
N HIS A 66 11.62 -12.68 4.80
CA HIS A 66 10.46 -13.29 4.15
C HIS A 66 10.64 -13.43 2.62
N PHE A 67 11.30 -12.47 1.99
CA PHE A 67 11.53 -12.47 0.54
C PHE A 67 12.92 -13.00 0.15
N ASP A 68 13.82 -13.21 1.12
CA ASP A 68 15.09 -13.84 0.89
C ASP A 68 14.97 -15.37 0.81
N LYS A 69 15.93 -16.02 0.15
CA LYS A 69 15.99 -17.49 0.08
C LYS A 69 16.31 -18.10 1.44
N SER A 70 15.47 -19.04 1.87
CA SER A 70 15.67 -19.82 3.10
C SER A 70 16.21 -21.21 2.76
N ILE A 71 17.52 -21.32 2.52
CA ILE A 71 18.16 -22.54 2.04
C ILE A 71 17.89 -23.72 2.98
N GLU A 72 17.96 -23.52 4.31
CA GLU A 72 17.72 -24.57 5.29
C GLU A 72 16.28 -25.10 5.24
N LEU A 73 15.29 -24.21 5.12
CA LEU A 73 13.88 -24.59 4.97
C LEU A 73 13.64 -25.32 3.66
N GLU A 74 14.20 -24.83 2.54
CA GLU A 74 14.05 -25.46 1.24
C GLU A 74 14.61 -26.89 1.24
N LEU A 75 15.82 -27.10 1.79
CA LEU A 75 16.43 -28.44 1.91
C LEU A 75 15.60 -29.38 2.78
N GLU A 76 15.01 -28.90 3.87
CA GLU A 76 14.16 -29.71 4.74
C GLU A 76 12.85 -30.10 4.04
N LEU A 77 12.21 -29.16 3.31
CA LEU A 77 11.01 -29.45 2.52
C LEU A 77 11.28 -30.46 1.40
N GLU A 78 12.39 -30.31 0.69
CA GLU A 78 12.81 -31.23 -0.36
C GLU A 78 13.07 -32.64 0.21
N LYS A 79 13.83 -32.74 1.31
CA LYS A 79 14.13 -34.01 1.98
C LYS A 79 12.88 -34.69 2.52
N SER A 80 11.90 -33.94 2.99
CA SER A 80 10.61 -34.48 3.48
C SER A 80 9.58 -34.72 2.39
N GLY A 81 9.90 -34.47 1.11
CA GLY A 81 9.02 -34.67 -0.04
C GLY A 81 7.85 -33.68 -0.14
N LYS A 82 7.91 -32.53 0.57
CA LYS A 82 6.83 -31.52 0.58
C LYS A 82 6.99 -30.53 -0.59
N MET A 83 6.86 -31.04 -1.81
CA MET A 83 7.21 -30.31 -3.02
C MET A 83 6.34 -29.07 -3.25
N GLU A 84 5.04 -29.12 -2.95
CA GLU A 84 4.14 -27.94 -3.08
C GLU A 84 4.55 -26.79 -2.14
N MET A 85 4.96 -27.11 -0.91
CA MET A 85 5.45 -26.10 0.04
C MET A 85 6.82 -25.55 -0.40
N LEU A 86 7.68 -26.40 -0.96
CA LEU A 86 8.97 -25.98 -1.50
C LEU A 86 8.79 -25.01 -2.66
N GLU A 87 7.90 -25.31 -3.59
CA GLU A 87 7.59 -24.42 -4.71
C GLU A 87 7.00 -23.09 -4.22
N MET A 88 6.09 -23.13 -3.25
CA MET A 88 5.51 -21.92 -2.62
C MET A 88 6.62 -21.03 -2.05
N VAL A 89 7.57 -21.56 -1.27
CA VAL A 89 8.66 -20.80 -0.66
C VAL A 89 9.60 -20.22 -1.73
N ARG A 90 9.95 -20.98 -2.75
CA ARG A 90 10.79 -20.52 -3.88
C ARG A 90 10.11 -19.40 -4.66
N ASN A 91 8.82 -19.54 -4.95
CA ASN A 91 8.04 -18.52 -5.67
C ASN A 91 8.00 -17.18 -4.93
N ILE A 92 8.00 -17.17 -3.59
CA ILE A 92 8.07 -15.93 -2.80
C ILE A 92 9.42 -15.23 -3.02
N SER A 93 10.52 -15.97 -2.97
CA SER A 93 11.87 -15.41 -3.11
C SER A 93 12.22 -15.00 -4.54
N ASP A 94 11.62 -15.64 -5.53
CA ASP A 94 11.91 -15.40 -6.96
C ASP A 94 10.86 -14.48 -7.64
N MET A 95 9.94 -13.88 -6.85
CA MET A 95 8.78 -13.15 -7.36
C MET A 95 9.14 -11.89 -8.15
N VAL A 96 10.08 -11.10 -7.65
CA VAL A 96 10.52 -9.82 -8.23
C VAL A 96 11.84 -9.37 -7.58
N ASP A 97 12.60 -8.53 -8.27
CA ASP A 97 13.80 -7.91 -7.68
C ASP A 97 13.42 -6.88 -6.60
N ILE A 98 13.80 -7.15 -5.35
CA ILE A 98 13.51 -6.32 -4.19
C ILE A 98 14.78 -5.67 -3.66
N HIS A 99 14.74 -4.36 -3.51
CA HIS A 99 15.79 -3.54 -2.89
C HIS A 99 15.31 -3.02 -1.55
N TYR A 100 16.24 -2.77 -0.63
CA TYR A 100 15.94 -2.24 0.70
C TYR A 100 16.73 -0.96 0.98
N ILE A 101 16.03 0.09 1.39
CA ILE A 101 16.65 1.32 1.90
C ILE A 101 16.07 1.62 3.27
N ARG A 102 16.94 2.08 4.18
CA ARG A 102 16.53 2.38 5.54
C ARG A 102 16.20 3.86 5.72
N GLN A 103 14.97 4.15 6.13
CA GLN A 103 14.63 5.44 6.71
C GLN A 103 15.22 5.52 8.13
N LYS A 104 16.32 6.28 8.30
CA LYS A 104 17.06 6.35 9.58
C LYS A 104 16.24 7.00 10.69
N GLU A 105 15.41 7.97 10.34
CA GLU A 105 14.55 8.74 11.25
C GLU A 105 13.11 8.76 10.72
N PRO A 106 12.10 8.45 11.54
CA PRO A 106 10.68 8.41 11.12
C PRO A 106 10.10 9.83 11.00
N LYS A 107 10.45 10.55 9.93
CA LYS A 107 10.03 11.93 9.68
C LYS A 107 8.76 12.04 8.80
N GLY A 108 7.98 10.98 8.66
CA GLY A 108 6.75 10.94 7.89
C GLY A 108 6.87 10.28 6.51
N LEU A 109 5.72 10.16 5.81
CA LEU A 109 5.60 9.46 4.54
C LEU A 109 6.37 10.17 3.43
N GLY A 110 6.28 11.50 3.32
CA GLY A 110 7.04 12.28 2.32
C GLY A 110 8.54 12.09 2.46
N HIS A 111 9.06 12.06 3.70
CA HIS A 111 10.48 11.77 3.93
C HIS A 111 10.86 10.33 3.55
N ALA A 112 9.98 9.35 3.79
CA ALA A 112 10.23 7.99 3.34
C ALA A 112 10.37 7.93 1.81
N ILE A 113 9.44 8.54 1.08
CA ILE A 113 9.50 8.62 -0.39
C ILE A 113 10.79 9.33 -0.84
N HIS A 114 11.18 10.42 -0.18
CA HIS A 114 12.41 11.15 -0.52
C HIS A 114 13.67 10.25 -0.42
N CYS A 115 13.72 9.30 0.52
CA CYS A 115 14.83 8.35 0.64
C CYS A 115 15.01 7.48 -0.63
N ALA A 116 14.00 7.38 -1.48
CA ALA A 116 14.04 6.58 -2.71
C ALA A 116 14.59 7.33 -3.93
N LYS A 117 14.94 8.61 -3.82
CA LYS A 117 15.35 9.46 -4.95
C LYS A 117 16.43 8.82 -5.83
N SER A 118 17.47 8.25 -5.23
CA SER A 118 18.58 7.65 -5.98
C SER A 118 18.19 6.34 -6.71
N PHE A 119 17.23 5.59 -6.18
CA PHE A 119 16.70 4.38 -6.81
C PHE A 119 15.79 4.71 -7.99
N VAL A 120 14.93 5.69 -7.81
CA VAL A 120 13.96 6.09 -8.84
C VAL A 120 14.64 6.77 -10.03
N GLY A 121 15.58 7.69 -9.76
CA GLY A 121 16.16 8.54 -10.81
C GLY A 121 15.11 9.46 -11.42
N ASP A 122 15.10 9.55 -12.75
CA ASP A 122 14.22 10.45 -13.51
C ASP A 122 12.99 9.71 -14.12
N GLU A 123 12.62 8.56 -13.57
CA GLU A 123 11.51 7.75 -14.07
C GLU A 123 10.22 7.99 -13.25
N PRO A 124 9.02 7.87 -13.86
CA PRO A 124 7.78 7.78 -13.10
C PRO A 124 7.76 6.48 -12.30
N PHE A 125 7.21 6.53 -11.10
CA PHE A 125 7.23 5.41 -10.18
C PHE A 125 5.90 5.26 -9.45
N ALA A 126 5.62 4.02 -9.01
CA ALA A 126 4.49 3.73 -8.15
C ALA A 126 4.86 3.91 -6.68
N VAL A 127 3.91 4.36 -5.87
CA VAL A 127 3.97 4.26 -4.40
C VAL A 127 2.80 3.42 -3.95
N MET A 128 3.07 2.41 -3.12
CA MET A 128 2.06 1.49 -2.58
C MET A 128 2.21 1.42 -1.05
N LEU A 129 1.19 1.85 -0.32
CA LEU A 129 1.22 1.77 1.13
C LEU A 129 1.07 0.32 1.58
N GLY A 130 1.90 -0.09 2.53
CA GLY A 130 2.00 -1.49 3.00
C GLY A 130 0.84 -1.96 3.89
N ASP A 131 -0.15 -1.10 4.14
CA ASP A 131 -1.33 -1.37 4.97
C ASP A 131 -2.67 -1.13 4.24
N ASP A 132 -2.63 -0.99 2.92
CA ASP A 132 -3.82 -0.90 2.06
C ASP A 132 -3.89 -2.11 1.12
N VAL A 133 -4.72 -3.09 1.39
CA VAL A 133 -4.94 -4.24 0.52
C VAL A 133 -6.17 -4.00 -0.33
N VAL A 134 -6.06 -4.18 -1.63
CA VAL A 134 -7.18 -4.06 -2.57
C VAL A 134 -7.42 -5.41 -3.25
N ASP A 135 -8.66 -5.88 -3.17
CA ASP A 135 -9.11 -7.12 -3.77
C ASP A 135 -9.96 -6.82 -5.01
N ASN A 136 -9.48 -7.21 -6.16
CA ASN A 136 -10.14 -7.06 -7.46
C ASN A 136 -9.46 -7.93 -8.51
N ASP A 137 -10.18 -8.34 -9.55
CA ASP A 137 -9.65 -9.13 -10.66
C ASP A 137 -8.56 -8.37 -11.43
N VAL A 138 -8.76 -7.08 -11.66
CA VAL A 138 -7.73 -6.20 -12.23
C VAL A 138 -7.02 -5.48 -11.09
N PRO A 139 -5.69 -5.67 -10.90
CA PRO A 139 -4.95 -5.02 -9.82
C PRO A 139 -5.18 -3.51 -9.78
N CYS A 140 -5.32 -2.94 -8.57
CA CYS A 140 -5.55 -1.51 -8.40
C CYS A 140 -4.42 -0.68 -9.04
N LEU A 141 -3.17 -1.05 -8.81
CA LEU A 141 -2.03 -0.37 -9.41
C LEU A 141 -2.07 -0.42 -10.94
N LYS A 142 -2.50 -1.54 -11.54
CA LYS A 142 -2.64 -1.66 -13.00
C LYS A 142 -3.65 -0.66 -13.56
N GLN A 143 -4.77 -0.47 -12.87
CA GLN A 143 -5.78 0.53 -13.26
C GLN A 143 -5.19 1.95 -13.26
N LEU A 144 -4.38 2.29 -12.24
CA LEU A 144 -3.69 3.59 -12.20
C LEU A 144 -2.63 3.71 -13.30
N MET A 145 -1.89 2.63 -13.58
CA MET A 145 -0.90 2.62 -14.68
C MET A 145 -1.55 2.82 -16.04
N ASP A 146 -2.74 2.29 -16.26
CA ASP A 146 -3.49 2.50 -17.51
C ASP A 146 -3.93 3.96 -17.63
N CYS A 147 -4.45 4.58 -16.56
CA CYS A 147 -4.73 6.00 -16.50
C CYS A 147 -3.45 6.84 -16.70
N TYR A 148 -2.32 6.47 -16.09
CA TYR A 148 -1.04 7.13 -16.34
C TYR A 148 -0.60 7.04 -17.82
N ASN A 149 -0.87 5.91 -18.48
CA ASN A 149 -0.50 5.75 -19.90
C ASN A 149 -1.25 6.74 -20.79
N GLU A 150 -2.41 7.20 -20.39
CA GLU A 150 -3.19 8.22 -21.09
C GLU A 150 -2.71 9.64 -20.75
N TYR A 151 -2.64 10.00 -19.48
CA TYR A 151 -2.37 11.37 -19.05
C TYR A 151 -0.89 11.73 -18.89
N LYS A 152 0.01 10.74 -18.73
CA LYS A 152 1.47 10.90 -18.59
C LYS A 152 1.91 11.87 -17.48
N THR A 153 1.15 11.94 -16.41
CA THR A 153 1.42 12.77 -15.23
C THR A 153 1.04 12.03 -13.95
N THR A 154 1.21 12.65 -12.79
CA THR A 154 0.89 12.07 -11.49
C THR A 154 -0.59 11.64 -11.40
N ILE A 155 -0.83 10.38 -10.99
CA ILE A 155 -2.14 9.78 -10.78
C ILE A 155 -2.27 9.35 -9.32
N LEU A 156 -3.36 9.76 -8.68
CA LEU A 156 -3.72 9.38 -7.31
C LEU A 156 -4.83 8.32 -7.34
N GLY A 157 -4.65 7.20 -6.66
CA GLY A 157 -5.70 6.21 -6.47
C GLY A 157 -6.67 6.68 -5.38
N VAL A 158 -7.94 6.82 -5.73
CA VAL A 158 -8.96 7.34 -4.81
C VAL A 158 -10.21 6.47 -4.77
N GLN A 159 -10.96 6.57 -3.70
CA GLN A 159 -12.37 6.15 -3.57
C GLN A 159 -13.12 7.13 -2.67
N GLU A 160 -14.44 7.10 -2.75
CA GLU A 160 -15.27 7.81 -1.79
C GLU A 160 -15.25 7.10 -0.44
N VAL A 161 -15.13 7.87 0.62
CA VAL A 161 -15.21 7.39 2.01
C VAL A 161 -16.42 8.01 2.71
N ALA A 162 -16.88 7.38 3.79
CA ALA A 162 -17.91 7.98 4.63
C ALA A 162 -17.39 9.32 5.20
N PRO A 163 -18.23 10.36 5.26
CA PRO A 163 -17.84 11.70 5.69
C PRO A 163 -17.10 11.73 7.04
N GLU A 164 -17.46 10.88 7.98
CA GLU A 164 -16.82 10.75 9.29
C GLU A 164 -15.40 10.20 9.22
N ASN A 165 -14.96 9.67 8.09
CA ASN A 165 -13.63 9.09 7.89
C ASN A 165 -12.65 10.00 7.14
N VAL A 166 -13.07 11.18 6.67
CA VAL A 166 -12.20 12.08 5.89
C VAL A 166 -10.95 12.50 6.66
N ASN A 167 -11.05 12.58 7.99
CA ASN A 167 -9.95 12.95 8.88
C ASN A 167 -8.83 11.90 8.99
N LYS A 168 -8.97 10.76 8.31
CA LYS A 168 -7.95 9.70 8.28
C LYS A 168 -7.03 9.79 7.06
N TYR A 169 -7.43 10.51 6.00
CA TYR A 169 -6.82 10.47 4.67
C TYR A 169 -6.50 11.85 4.13
N GLY A 170 -5.63 11.90 3.11
CA GLY A 170 -5.57 13.05 2.22
C GLY A 170 -6.82 13.10 1.35
N ILE A 171 -7.48 14.27 1.30
CA ILE A 171 -8.74 14.48 0.58
C ILE A 171 -8.49 15.30 -0.67
N VAL A 172 -9.07 14.86 -1.78
CA VAL A 172 -8.93 15.50 -3.09
C VAL A 172 -10.03 16.57 -3.27
N ASN A 173 -9.62 17.78 -3.63
CA ASN A 173 -10.48 18.75 -4.28
C ASN A 173 -10.27 18.65 -5.79
N GLY A 174 -11.24 18.13 -6.52
CA GLY A 174 -11.11 17.85 -7.95
C GLY A 174 -12.38 18.10 -8.73
N ILE A 175 -12.24 18.24 -10.06
CA ILE A 175 -13.35 18.34 -11.01
C ILE A 175 -13.44 17.01 -11.75
N HIS A 176 -14.58 16.36 -11.68
CA HIS A 176 -14.86 15.17 -12.49
C HIS A 176 -14.80 15.54 -13.98
N ILE A 177 -14.03 14.79 -14.75
CA ILE A 177 -13.83 15.07 -16.18
C ILE A 177 -14.39 13.97 -17.07
N GLU A 178 -14.19 12.70 -16.70
CA GLU A 178 -14.73 11.56 -17.42
C GLU A 178 -14.71 10.29 -16.57
N ASP A 179 -15.66 9.39 -16.79
CA ASP A 179 -15.82 8.09 -16.08
C ASP A 179 -15.37 8.17 -14.62
N LYS A 180 -14.16 7.68 -14.32
CA LYS A 180 -13.58 7.58 -12.97
C LYS A 180 -12.48 8.60 -12.71
N VAL A 181 -12.28 9.54 -13.62
CA VAL A 181 -11.14 10.47 -13.58
C VAL A 181 -11.58 11.84 -13.10
N TYR A 182 -10.83 12.36 -12.15
CA TYR A 182 -10.96 13.71 -11.62
C TYR A 182 -9.68 14.49 -11.89
N LYS A 183 -9.80 15.72 -12.39
CA LYS A 183 -8.67 16.66 -12.45
C LYS A 183 -8.50 17.27 -11.07
N VAL A 184 -7.37 17.01 -10.43
CA VAL A 184 -7.04 17.53 -9.10
C VAL A 184 -6.80 19.04 -9.17
N LYS A 185 -7.36 19.78 -8.21
CA LYS A 185 -7.19 21.22 -8.03
C LYS A 185 -6.43 21.56 -6.75
N ASP A 186 -6.71 20.80 -5.69
CA ASP A 186 -6.08 20.97 -4.39
C ASP A 186 -6.16 19.67 -3.58
N LEU A 187 -5.36 19.58 -2.54
CA LEU A 187 -5.28 18.44 -1.62
C LEU A 187 -5.23 18.94 -0.18
N VAL A 188 -5.93 18.26 0.73
CA VAL A 188 -5.93 18.58 2.16
C VAL A 188 -5.64 17.33 2.98
N GLU A 189 -4.58 17.35 3.79
CA GLU A 189 -4.18 16.23 4.63
C GLU A 189 -5.04 16.15 5.89
N LYS A 190 -5.81 15.08 6.03
CA LYS A 190 -6.63 14.75 7.22
C LYS A 190 -7.46 15.95 7.70
N PRO A 191 -8.31 16.55 6.88
CA PRO A 191 -9.13 17.69 7.28
C PRO A 191 -10.11 17.31 8.39
N SER A 192 -10.68 18.30 9.08
CA SER A 192 -11.94 18.10 9.79
C SER A 192 -13.08 17.86 8.81
N ILE A 193 -14.22 17.37 9.29
CA ILE A 193 -15.40 17.13 8.42
C ILE A 193 -15.85 18.44 7.75
N GLU A 194 -15.79 19.54 8.50
CA GLU A 194 -16.21 20.88 8.05
C GLU A 194 -15.25 21.48 7.03
N GLU A 195 -13.95 21.11 7.09
CA GLU A 195 -12.91 21.64 6.20
C GLU A 195 -12.66 20.73 4.98
N ALA A 196 -13.23 19.53 4.95
CA ALA A 196 -13.04 18.59 3.87
C ALA A 196 -13.67 19.11 2.57
N PRO A 197 -12.88 19.29 1.48
CA PRO A 197 -13.42 19.80 0.21
C PRO A 197 -14.31 18.80 -0.51
N SER A 198 -14.23 17.51 -0.14
CA SER A 198 -15.01 16.40 -0.68
C SER A 198 -14.91 15.19 0.25
N ASN A 199 -15.49 14.06 -0.15
CA ASN A 199 -15.28 12.75 0.47
C ASN A 199 -14.37 11.81 -0.37
N ILE A 200 -13.67 12.35 -1.37
CA ILE A 200 -12.78 11.59 -2.25
C ILE A 200 -11.41 11.47 -1.57
N ALA A 201 -11.11 10.30 -1.03
CA ALA A 201 -9.92 10.01 -0.25
C ALA A 201 -8.83 9.33 -1.08
N ILE A 202 -7.58 9.72 -0.87
CA ILE A 202 -6.41 9.06 -1.46
C ILE A 202 -6.13 7.78 -0.67
N LEU A 203 -6.13 6.63 -1.35
CA LEU A 203 -6.10 5.32 -0.71
C LEU A 203 -4.89 4.48 -1.13
N GLY A 204 -3.70 4.90 -0.69
CA GLY A 204 -2.50 4.08 -0.65
C GLY A 204 -1.87 3.67 -1.99
N ARG A 205 -2.38 4.10 -3.14
CA ARG A 205 -1.85 3.85 -4.48
C ARG A 205 -1.62 5.14 -5.22
N TYR A 206 -0.40 5.32 -5.75
CA TYR A 206 0.01 6.51 -6.47
C TYR A 206 0.91 6.14 -7.64
N ILE A 207 0.80 6.87 -8.74
CA ILE A 207 1.86 6.99 -9.76
C ILE A 207 2.36 8.42 -9.68
N ILE A 208 3.65 8.62 -9.46
CA ILE A 208 4.21 9.95 -9.19
C ILE A 208 5.33 10.24 -10.19
N THR A 209 5.40 11.47 -10.66
CA THR A 209 6.51 11.96 -11.48
C THR A 209 7.73 12.28 -10.62
N PRO A 210 8.97 12.17 -11.15
CA PRO A 210 10.19 12.42 -10.37
C PRO A 210 10.35 13.86 -9.88
N LYS A 211 9.60 14.83 -10.40
CA LYS A 211 9.55 16.22 -9.90
C LYS A 211 9.21 16.32 -8.42
N ILE A 212 8.51 15.33 -7.87
CA ILE A 212 8.17 15.30 -6.46
C ILE A 212 9.41 15.37 -5.56
N PHE A 213 10.56 14.86 -5.97
CA PHE A 213 11.76 14.84 -5.15
C PHE A 213 12.33 16.25 -4.89
N GLU A 214 12.27 17.15 -5.86
CA GLU A 214 12.68 18.55 -5.68
C GLU A 214 11.77 19.27 -4.68
N ILE A 215 10.48 18.95 -4.70
CA ILE A 215 9.49 19.49 -3.77
C ILE A 215 9.71 18.93 -2.37
N LEU A 216 9.91 17.60 -2.24
CA LEU A 216 10.13 16.95 -0.95
C LEU A 216 11.39 17.45 -0.23
N GLU A 217 12.45 17.83 -0.96
CA GLU A 217 13.65 18.44 -0.38
C GLU A 217 13.35 19.73 0.39
N ASN A 218 12.32 20.49 -0.03
CA ASN A 218 11.96 21.79 0.52
C ASN A 218 10.67 21.75 1.36
N THR A 219 9.97 20.58 1.41
CA THR A 219 8.72 20.45 2.16
C THR A 219 8.99 20.52 3.66
N LYS A 220 8.33 21.45 4.33
CA LYS A 220 8.40 21.59 5.78
C LYS A 220 7.51 20.56 6.48
N PRO A 221 7.83 20.19 7.74
CA PRO A 221 6.93 19.38 8.54
C PRO A 221 5.55 20.03 8.65
N GLY A 222 4.51 19.26 8.33
CA GLY A 222 3.09 19.63 8.39
C GLY A 222 2.38 19.01 9.58
N LYS A 223 1.20 18.46 9.37
CA LYS A 223 0.37 17.84 10.40
C LYS A 223 1.14 16.76 11.16
N GLY A 224 1.11 16.80 12.47
CA GLY A 224 1.85 15.85 13.34
C GLY A 224 3.36 16.06 13.40
N GLY A 225 3.91 17.15 12.84
CA GLY A 225 5.36 17.39 12.77
C GLY A 225 6.08 16.50 11.73
N GLU A 226 5.34 15.87 10.83
CA GLU A 226 5.86 14.98 9.80
C GLU A 226 5.91 15.65 8.42
N ILE A 227 6.85 15.24 7.58
CA ILE A 227 6.87 15.62 6.16
C ILE A 227 5.78 14.76 5.46
N GLN A 228 4.65 15.39 5.18
CA GLN A 228 3.50 14.72 4.58
C GLN A 228 3.64 14.65 3.06
N LEU A 229 3.33 13.48 2.48
CA LEU A 229 3.30 13.33 1.02
C LEU A 229 2.21 14.20 0.39
N THR A 230 1.06 14.33 1.05
CA THR A 230 -0.08 15.14 0.57
C THR A 230 0.31 16.61 0.43
N ASP A 231 1.10 17.15 1.36
CA ASP A 231 1.58 18.55 1.28
C ASP A 231 2.53 18.76 0.09
N ALA A 232 3.40 17.78 -0.18
CA ALA A 232 4.27 17.82 -1.35
C ALA A 232 3.48 17.68 -2.65
N LEU A 233 2.47 16.79 -2.70
CA LEU A 233 1.58 16.65 -3.85
C LEU A 233 0.73 17.90 -4.09
N LYS A 234 0.30 18.59 -3.03
CA LYS A 234 -0.36 19.91 -3.13
C LYS A 234 0.53 20.94 -3.83
N THR A 235 1.81 21.00 -3.48
CA THR A 235 2.76 21.87 -4.19
C THR A 235 3.03 21.39 -5.62
N LEU A 236 3.04 20.08 -5.86
CA LEU A 236 3.24 19.53 -7.20
C LEU A 236 2.11 19.91 -8.16
N VAL A 237 0.85 19.89 -7.71
CA VAL A 237 -0.30 20.22 -8.55
C VAL A 237 -0.33 21.69 -9.01
N GLU A 238 0.39 22.58 -8.32
CA GLU A 238 0.58 23.96 -8.77
C GLU A 238 1.53 24.06 -9.98
N ASN A 239 2.39 23.05 -10.19
CA ASN A 239 3.44 23.04 -11.19
C ASN A 239 3.17 22.09 -12.38
N GLU A 240 2.30 21.11 -12.20
CA GLU A 240 1.91 20.16 -13.27
C GLU A 240 0.46 19.69 -13.09
N ALA A 241 -0.16 19.23 -14.17
CA ALA A 241 -1.47 18.60 -14.09
C ALA A 241 -1.38 17.33 -13.26
N MET A 242 -2.42 17.05 -12.48
CA MET A 242 -2.54 15.85 -11.65
C MET A 242 -3.97 15.32 -11.77
N TYR A 243 -4.12 14.00 -11.79
CA TYR A 243 -5.43 13.38 -11.84
C TYR A 243 -5.59 12.39 -10.68
N ALA A 244 -6.85 12.20 -10.28
CA ALA A 244 -7.25 11.16 -9.35
C ALA A 244 -8.13 10.15 -10.10
N TYR A 245 -7.84 8.88 -9.90
CA TYR A 245 -8.57 7.78 -10.51
C TYR A 245 -9.34 7.00 -9.44
N ASN A 246 -10.66 6.96 -9.56
CA ASN A 246 -11.54 6.19 -8.68
C ASN A 246 -11.48 4.71 -9.07
N PHE A 247 -10.57 3.97 -8.43
CA PHE A 247 -10.29 2.59 -8.78
C PHE A 247 -11.41 1.62 -8.35
N ASN A 248 -11.54 0.54 -9.09
CA ASN A 248 -12.41 -0.59 -8.73
C ASN A 248 -11.69 -1.51 -7.75
N GLY A 249 -12.48 -2.11 -6.87
CA GLY A 249 -12.03 -3.14 -5.94
C GLY A 249 -12.45 -2.87 -4.51
N ARG A 250 -12.46 -3.94 -3.73
CA ARG A 250 -12.72 -3.89 -2.29
C ARG A 250 -11.41 -3.54 -1.57
N ARG A 251 -11.33 -2.34 -1.01
CA ARG A 251 -10.18 -1.92 -0.21
C ARG A 251 -10.36 -2.32 1.25
N TYR A 252 -9.29 -2.80 1.86
CA TYR A 252 -9.17 -3.06 3.30
C TYR A 252 -8.05 -2.19 3.87
N ASP A 253 -8.39 -1.33 4.85
CA ASP A 253 -7.41 -0.63 5.67
C ASP A 253 -6.90 -1.59 6.74
N VAL A 254 -5.87 -2.36 6.41
CA VAL A 254 -5.29 -3.33 7.35
C VAL A 254 -4.32 -2.68 8.35
N GLY A 255 -4.16 -1.36 8.28
CA GLY A 255 -3.55 -0.54 9.33
C GLY A 255 -4.48 -0.25 10.49
N ASP A 256 -5.79 -0.57 10.39
CA ASP A 256 -6.80 -0.52 11.44
C ASP A 256 -7.23 -1.93 11.86
N LYS A 257 -7.57 -2.12 13.14
CA LYS A 257 -7.94 -3.44 13.67
C LYS A 257 -9.19 -4.03 13.02
N LEU A 258 -10.22 -3.19 12.81
CA LEU A 258 -11.47 -3.65 12.19
C LEU A 258 -11.24 -4.01 10.71
N GLY A 259 -10.55 -3.15 9.95
CA GLY A 259 -10.21 -3.42 8.56
C GLY A 259 -9.35 -4.67 8.40
N PHE A 260 -8.41 -4.91 9.33
CA PHE A 260 -7.60 -6.13 9.35
C PHE A 260 -8.46 -7.40 9.59
N LEU A 261 -9.42 -7.33 10.53
CA LEU A 261 -10.34 -8.44 10.78
C LEU A 261 -11.27 -8.69 9.57
N GLN A 262 -11.79 -7.64 8.96
CA GLN A 262 -12.60 -7.75 7.74
C GLN A 262 -11.82 -8.42 6.60
N ALA A 263 -10.59 -7.97 6.35
CA ALA A 263 -9.71 -8.59 5.36
C ALA A 263 -9.49 -10.09 5.67
N THR A 264 -9.19 -10.42 6.92
CA THR A 264 -8.94 -11.81 7.35
C THR A 264 -10.16 -12.69 7.13
N VAL A 265 -11.35 -12.23 7.50
CA VAL A 265 -12.61 -12.99 7.31
C VAL A 265 -12.91 -13.17 5.83
N GLU A 266 -12.89 -12.09 5.05
CA GLU A 266 -13.27 -12.15 3.63
C GLU A 266 -12.26 -12.96 2.80
N MET A 267 -10.96 -12.88 3.11
CA MET A 267 -9.94 -13.71 2.46
C MET A 267 -10.02 -15.18 2.87
N ALA A 268 -10.38 -15.47 4.12
CA ALA A 268 -10.63 -16.85 4.56
C ALA A 268 -11.81 -17.49 3.81
N LEU A 269 -12.88 -16.71 3.56
CA LEU A 269 -14.05 -17.15 2.79
C LEU A 269 -13.78 -17.37 1.29
N LYS A 270 -12.70 -16.81 0.76
CA LYS A 270 -12.26 -17.03 -0.63
C LYS A 270 -11.33 -18.24 -0.79
N ARG A 271 -10.80 -18.76 0.32
CA ARG A 271 -9.77 -19.79 0.28
C ARG A 271 -10.37 -21.18 0.17
N GLU A 272 -10.05 -21.89 -0.91
CA GLU A 272 -10.39 -23.32 -1.06
C GLU A 272 -9.80 -24.11 0.12
N GLY A 273 -10.54 -25.10 0.61
CA GLY A 273 -10.14 -25.94 1.75
C GLY A 273 -10.33 -25.32 3.15
N LEU A 274 -10.59 -23.99 3.25
CA LEU A 274 -10.91 -23.33 4.52
C LEU A 274 -12.34 -22.80 4.56
N ARG A 275 -12.86 -22.36 3.43
CA ARG A 275 -14.15 -21.67 3.29
C ARG A 275 -15.31 -22.41 3.97
N ASP A 276 -15.53 -23.66 3.60
CA ASP A 276 -16.74 -24.40 4.02
C ASP A 276 -16.75 -24.67 5.53
N ASP A 277 -15.60 -25.02 6.10
CA ASP A 277 -15.48 -25.25 7.53
C ASP A 277 -15.59 -23.93 8.31
N PHE A 278 -15.06 -22.84 7.73
CA PHE A 278 -15.16 -21.51 8.36
C PHE A 278 -16.61 -21.00 8.33
N ILE A 279 -17.36 -21.19 7.23
CA ILE A 279 -18.80 -20.86 7.17
C ILE A 279 -19.58 -21.63 8.24
N LYS A 280 -19.39 -22.96 8.33
CA LYS A 280 -20.03 -23.79 9.37
C LYS A 280 -19.72 -23.27 10.77
N TYR A 281 -18.45 -22.89 11.03
CA TYR A 281 -18.06 -22.31 12.31
C TYR A 281 -18.82 -21.00 12.60
N LEU A 282 -18.91 -20.11 11.62
CA LEU A 282 -19.63 -18.83 11.78
C LEU A 282 -21.11 -19.03 12.04
N GLU A 283 -21.78 -19.99 11.35
CA GLU A 283 -23.20 -20.32 11.53
C GLU A 283 -23.51 -20.92 12.91
N THR A 284 -22.55 -21.60 13.53
CA THR A 284 -22.73 -22.21 14.86
C THR A 284 -22.59 -21.24 16.02
N LYS A 285 -22.18 -20.00 15.77
CA LYS A 285 -21.99 -19.01 16.82
C LYS A 285 -23.23 -18.13 16.98
N PRO A 286 -23.91 -18.19 18.15
CA PRO A 286 -24.93 -17.19 18.49
C PRO A 286 -24.19 -15.86 18.72
N TRP A 287 -24.21 -14.97 17.72
CA TRP A 287 -23.84 -13.58 17.91
C TRP A 287 -24.93 -12.92 18.72
N GLU A 288 -24.84 -13.03 20.05
CA GLU A 288 -25.75 -12.32 20.95
C GLU A 288 -25.61 -10.83 20.72
N ASN A 289 -26.66 -10.22 20.16
CA ASN A 289 -26.85 -8.78 20.24
C ASN A 289 -27.03 -8.40 21.73
N LYS A 290 -25.91 -8.09 22.42
CA LYS A 290 -25.95 -7.44 23.72
C LYS A 290 -25.97 -5.94 23.54
#